data_822e93321ac34f2bd22082e1950bde0c
#
_entry.id   822e93321ac34f2bd22082e1950bde0c
#
_cell.length_a   1.000
_cell.length_b   1.000
_cell.length_c   1.000
_cell.angle_alpha   90.00
_cell.angle_beta   90.00
_cell.angle_gamma   90.00
#
_symmetry.space_group_name_H-M   'P 1'
#
loop_
_entity.id
_entity.type
_entity.pdbx_description
1 polymer ?
#
loop_
_entity_poly.entity_id
_entity_poly.type
_entity_poly.pdbx_seq_one_letter_code
_entity_poly.pdbx_strand_id
1 'polypeptide(L)'
;MGPAGRHLRGVLTALLAAALVLSAAVPAARGQEETEHEEEFSYVVGDENGPAHWGGIKAEWANCSAGRMQSPIDLSHERVSLVRSLGYLTHSYRPADASIVNRGHDIMVRFNGDAGSLVINGTAYYLRQMHWHSPTEHTVDGRRYDMELHLVHQTLANKTAVIGILYEIGGEDPFLQALEPFIHRIADRKDREEPVGVVDPRRARGRASVYYRYMGSLTTPPCTEGVIWTVVKRVRTVSKHQMELLREAVHDGMEKNARPVQDVNDRDISIFRPKPHKHY
;
A
#
# COMPACT_ATOMS: atom_id res chain seq x y z
N MET A 1 -14.18 -94.14 -20.31
CA MET A 1 -14.71 -93.99 -18.96
C MET A 1 -14.13 -92.64 -18.45
N GLY A 2 -14.96 -91.60 -18.36
CA GLY A 2 -14.60 -90.24 -17.93
C GLY A 2 -14.46 -90.13 -16.45
N PRO A 3 -14.28 -89.00 -15.81
CA PRO A 3 -15.32 -88.01 -15.80
C PRO A 3 -14.77 -86.53 -15.88
N ALA A 4 -15.76 -85.73 -16.05
CA ALA A 4 -15.75 -84.26 -16.18
C ALA A 4 -15.01 -83.43 -15.12
N GLY A 5 -14.25 -82.51 -15.58
CA GLY A 5 -13.69 -81.39 -14.75
C GLY A 5 -14.58 -80.17 -14.86
N ARG A 6 -15.07 -79.67 -13.74
CA ARG A 6 -15.85 -78.45 -13.63
C ARG A 6 -14.92 -77.23 -13.60
N HIS A 7 -15.12 -76.27 -14.52
CA HIS A 7 -14.49 -74.96 -14.48
C HIS A 7 -15.15 -74.08 -13.40
N LEU A 8 -14.34 -73.66 -12.41
CA LEU A 8 -14.75 -72.72 -11.42
C LEU A 8 -14.26 -71.30 -11.93
N ARG A 9 -15.19 -70.48 -12.38
CA ARG A 9 -14.95 -69.13 -12.73
C ARG A 9 -14.90 -68.30 -11.43
N GLY A 10 -13.69 -67.88 -11.04
CA GLY A 10 -13.51 -66.94 -9.98
C GLY A 10 -13.84 -65.52 -10.49
N VAL A 11 -14.85 -64.86 -9.93
CA VAL A 11 -15.19 -63.47 -10.15
C VAL A 11 -14.31 -62.67 -9.24
N LEU A 12 -13.36 -61.92 -9.83
CA LEU A 12 -12.50 -60.95 -9.13
C LEU A 12 -13.28 -59.63 -9.01
N THR A 13 -13.87 -59.37 -7.85
CA THR A 13 -14.48 -58.09 -7.52
C THR A 13 -13.39 -57.10 -7.14
N ALA A 14 -13.07 -56.21 -8.07
CA ALA A 14 -12.20 -55.06 -7.80
C ALA A 14 -12.98 -54.01 -7.01
N LEU A 15 -12.66 -53.83 -5.73
CA LEU A 15 -13.11 -52.72 -4.89
C LEU A 15 -12.27 -51.46 -5.27
N LEU A 16 -12.85 -50.56 -6.06
CA LEU A 16 -12.33 -49.22 -6.22
C LEU A 16 -12.64 -48.41 -4.94
N ALA A 17 -11.64 -48.24 -4.10
CA ALA A 17 -11.69 -47.25 -3.02
C ALA A 17 -11.50 -45.85 -3.63
N ALA A 18 -12.59 -45.12 -3.83
CA ALA A 18 -12.54 -43.71 -4.17
C ALA A 18 -12.10 -42.94 -2.92
N ALA A 19 -10.83 -42.56 -2.86
CA ALA A 19 -10.34 -41.61 -1.86
C ALA A 19 -10.88 -40.21 -2.24
N LEU A 20 -11.93 -39.78 -1.52
CA LEU A 20 -12.35 -38.35 -1.54
C LEU A 20 -11.27 -37.53 -0.88
N VAL A 21 -10.41 -36.88 -1.67
CA VAL A 21 -9.54 -35.84 -1.17
C VAL A 21 -10.44 -34.62 -0.93
N LEU A 22 -10.90 -34.45 0.32
CA LEU A 22 -11.41 -33.18 0.78
C LEU A 22 -10.21 -32.20 0.75
N SER A 23 -10.06 -31.44 -0.33
CA SER A 23 -9.28 -30.24 -0.31
C SER A 23 -10.02 -29.22 0.59
N ALA A 24 -9.68 -29.21 1.88
CA ALA A 24 -9.99 -28.09 2.73
C ALA A 24 -9.34 -26.86 2.04
N ALA A 25 -10.16 -26.01 1.42
CA ALA A 25 -9.72 -24.70 1.00
C ALA A 25 -9.27 -23.97 2.28
N VAL A 26 -7.96 -23.94 2.50
CA VAL A 26 -7.37 -23.04 3.51
C VAL A 26 -7.82 -21.66 3.04
N PRO A 27 -8.58 -20.89 3.86
CA PRO A 27 -8.89 -19.54 3.49
C PRO A 27 -7.56 -18.85 3.25
N ALA A 28 -7.34 -18.33 2.04
CA ALA A 28 -6.20 -17.51 1.73
C ALA A 28 -6.17 -16.44 2.82
N ALA A 29 -5.07 -16.37 3.57
CA ALA A 29 -4.88 -15.30 4.52
C ALA A 29 -5.11 -14.01 3.73
N ARG A 30 -6.19 -13.27 4.04
CA ARG A 30 -6.44 -11.96 3.45
C ARG A 30 -5.19 -11.16 3.74
N GLY A 31 -4.48 -10.76 2.69
CA GLY A 31 -3.26 -9.99 2.79
C GLY A 31 -3.54 -8.66 3.50
N GLN A 32 -2.47 -7.93 3.77
CA GLN A 32 -2.56 -6.53 4.21
C GLN A 32 -3.02 -5.69 2.98
N GLU A 33 -4.27 -5.86 2.57
CA GLU A 33 -4.89 -5.11 1.47
C GLU A 33 -5.78 -4.01 2.06
N GLU A 34 -5.71 -2.85 1.47
CA GLU A 34 -6.61 -1.73 1.76
C GLU A 34 -8.02 -2.11 1.27
N THR A 35 -9.06 -1.59 1.94
CA THR A 35 -10.42 -1.79 1.45
C THR A 35 -10.64 -1.04 0.14
N GLU A 36 -11.43 -1.65 -0.74
CA GLU A 36 -11.95 -0.99 -1.94
C GLU A 36 -13.43 -0.58 -1.78
N HIS A 37 -13.99 -0.72 -0.56
CA HIS A 37 -15.38 -0.38 -0.24
C HIS A 37 -15.47 1.00 0.41
N GLU A 38 -15.31 2.05 -0.39
CA GLU A 38 -15.30 3.44 0.08
C GLU A 38 -16.63 3.91 0.67
N GLU A 39 -17.77 3.39 0.18
CA GLU A 39 -19.11 3.76 0.67
C GLU A 39 -19.32 3.38 2.13
N GLU A 40 -18.43 2.59 2.70
CA GLU A 40 -18.53 2.11 4.07
C GLU A 40 -17.81 3.02 5.07
N PHE A 41 -16.91 3.90 4.60
CA PHE A 41 -16.17 4.84 5.46
C PHE A 41 -16.07 6.23 4.83
N SER A 42 -15.81 7.24 5.66
CA SER A 42 -15.61 8.64 5.26
C SER A 42 -14.29 9.17 5.86
N TYR A 43 -13.72 10.19 5.23
CA TYR A 43 -12.65 10.98 5.82
C TYR A 43 -13.13 12.24 6.55
N VAL A 44 -14.44 12.52 6.52
CA VAL A 44 -15.00 13.70 7.18
C VAL A 44 -14.97 13.49 8.69
N VAL A 45 -14.28 14.41 9.37
CA VAL A 45 -14.19 14.38 10.85
C VAL A 45 -15.55 14.71 11.44
N GLY A 46 -16.08 13.79 12.24
CA GLY A 46 -17.37 13.93 12.90
C GLY A 46 -18.51 13.16 12.25
N ASP A 47 -18.32 12.59 11.07
CA ASP A 47 -19.27 11.67 10.46
C ASP A 47 -19.38 10.36 11.25
N GLU A 48 -20.56 9.72 11.21
CA GLU A 48 -20.79 8.42 11.85
C GLU A 48 -19.88 7.31 11.32
N ASN A 49 -19.45 7.41 10.05
CA ASN A 49 -18.48 6.54 9.40
C ASN A 49 -17.11 7.20 9.19
N GLY A 50 -16.84 8.33 9.87
CA GLY A 50 -15.57 9.05 9.82
C GLY A 50 -14.44 8.35 10.57
N PRO A 51 -13.19 8.88 10.49
CA PRO A 51 -11.99 8.20 10.97
C PRO A 51 -12.00 7.76 12.44
N ALA A 52 -12.71 8.48 13.30
CA ALA A 52 -12.85 8.13 14.72
C ALA A 52 -13.73 6.87 14.94
N HIS A 53 -14.55 6.51 13.97
CA HIS A 53 -15.54 5.44 14.07
C HIS A 53 -15.21 4.20 13.23
N TRP A 54 -14.18 4.23 12.39
CA TRP A 54 -13.81 3.14 11.47
C TRP A 54 -13.76 1.78 12.15
N GLY A 55 -13.17 1.69 13.34
CA GLY A 55 -13.05 0.42 14.07
C GLY A 55 -14.38 -0.15 14.59
N GLY A 56 -15.46 0.64 14.60
CA GLY A 56 -16.80 0.22 14.97
C GLY A 56 -17.69 -0.17 13.78
N ILE A 57 -17.29 0.13 12.55
CA ILE A 57 -18.11 -0.13 11.36
C ILE A 57 -18.20 -1.64 11.07
N LYS A 58 -17.07 -2.34 11.16
CA LYS A 58 -16.97 -3.78 10.95
C LYS A 58 -16.01 -4.41 11.97
N ALA A 59 -16.27 -5.65 12.36
CA ALA A 59 -15.42 -6.37 13.30
C ALA A 59 -13.97 -6.54 12.79
N GLU A 60 -13.80 -6.77 11.49
CA GLU A 60 -12.48 -6.86 10.84
C GLU A 60 -11.71 -5.54 10.80
N TRP A 61 -12.37 -4.39 11.04
CA TRP A 61 -11.76 -3.06 11.11
C TRP A 61 -11.42 -2.62 12.53
N ALA A 62 -11.61 -3.48 13.54
CA ALA A 62 -11.38 -3.16 14.96
C ALA A 62 -9.99 -2.54 15.22
N ASN A 63 -8.96 -2.93 14.45
CA ASN A 63 -7.63 -2.35 14.56
C ASN A 63 -7.58 -0.84 14.30
N CYS A 64 -8.52 -0.28 13.53
CA CYS A 64 -8.57 1.16 13.28
C CYS A 64 -8.74 1.99 14.55
N SER A 65 -9.40 1.44 15.58
CA SER A 65 -9.62 2.10 16.87
C SER A 65 -8.80 1.46 18.02
N ALA A 66 -8.59 0.14 18.00
CA ALA A 66 -7.96 -0.60 19.10
C ALA A 66 -6.46 -0.86 18.88
N GLY A 67 -5.95 -0.69 17.66
CA GLY A 67 -4.56 -0.92 17.31
C GLY A 67 -3.60 0.02 18.04
N ARG A 68 -2.41 -0.46 18.34
CA ARG A 68 -1.37 0.31 19.05
C ARG A 68 -0.22 0.74 18.15
N MET A 69 -0.18 0.25 16.90
CA MET A 69 0.83 0.60 15.90
C MET A 69 0.18 1.29 14.69
N GLN A 70 -0.83 2.12 14.92
CA GLN A 70 -1.57 2.76 13.86
C GLN A 70 -0.76 3.83 13.11
N SER A 71 -1.06 4.00 11.82
CA SER A 71 -0.52 5.03 10.91
C SER A 71 -1.65 5.94 10.42
N PRO A 72 -1.33 7.17 9.98
CA PRO A 72 -0.02 7.83 9.97
C PRO A 72 0.41 8.33 11.36
N ILE A 73 1.66 8.78 11.50
CA ILE A 73 2.19 9.38 12.74
C ILE A 73 2.90 10.71 12.48
N ASP A 74 3.15 11.47 13.56
CA ASP A 74 4.08 12.60 13.51
C ASP A 74 5.53 12.11 13.62
N LEU A 75 6.35 12.51 12.66
CA LEU A 75 7.78 12.20 12.57
C LEU A 75 8.60 13.28 13.29
N SER A 76 8.39 13.39 14.62
CA SER A 76 9.04 14.40 15.45
C SER A 76 10.53 14.13 15.61
N HIS A 77 11.35 15.16 15.36
CA HIS A 77 12.81 15.11 15.53
C HIS A 77 13.24 14.80 16.97
N GLU A 78 12.44 15.11 17.95
CA GLU A 78 12.72 14.82 19.38
C GLU A 78 12.62 13.33 19.70
N ARG A 79 11.84 12.57 18.91
CA ARG A 79 11.58 11.13 19.12
C ARG A 79 12.35 10.20 18.18
N VAL A 80 13.16 10.78 17.27
CA VAL A 80 13.82 10.02 16.21
C VAL A 80 15.24 9.64 16.59
N SER A 81 15.56 8.34 16.49
CA SER A 81 16.90 7.81 16.69
C SER A 81 17.66 7.66 15.39
N LEU A 82 18.93 8.13 15.33
CA LEU A 82 19.80 7.95 14.18
C LEU A 82 20.30 6.50 14.10
N VAL A 83 19.85 5.76 13.10
CA VAL A 83 20.20 4.35 12.87
C VAL A 83 20.90 4.18 11.54
N ARG A 84 22.23 4.21 11.54
CA ARG A 84 23.07 4.11 10.32
C ARG A 84 23.02 2.73 9.68
N SER A 85 22.76 1.68 10.44
CA SER A 85 22.65 0.31 9.94
C SER A 85 21.44 0.06 9.04
N LEU A 86 20.46 0.97 9.01
CA LEU A 86 19.37 0.91 8.02
C LEU A 86 19.89 0.97 6.57
N GLY A 87 21.01 1.67 6.33
CA GLY A 87 21.65 1.76 5.00
C GLY A 87 20.82 2.55 3.98
N TYR A 88 21.31 2.56 2.74
CA TYR A 88 20.58 3.11 1.61
C TYR A 88 19.41 2.19 1.22
N LEU A 89 18.33 2.78 0.71
CA LEU A 89 17.22 2.01 0.16
C LEU A 89 17.68 1.24 -1.09
N THR A 90 17.69 -0.06 -0.99
CA THR A 90 18.03 -0.96 -2.11
C THR A 90 16.73 -1.33 -2.83
N HIS A 91 16.66 -1.02 -4.12
CA HIS A 91 15.49 -1.32 -4.95
C HIS A 91 15.90 -1.69 -6.38
N SER A 92 15.09 -2.50 -7.04
CA SER A 92 15.27 -2.97 -8.42
C SER A 92 14.15 -2.48 -9.35
N TYR A 93 13.62 -1.27 -9.10
CA TYR A 93 12.51 -0.75 -9.90
C TYR A 93 12.84 -0.66 -11.39
N ARG A 94 11.86 -1.01 -12.20
CA ARG A 94 11.91 -1.00 -13.66
C ARG A 94 10.57 -0.62 -14.26
N PRO A 95 10.56 -0.08 -15.50
CA PRO A 95 9.33 0.19 -16.22
C PRO A 95 8.49 -1.08 -16.35
N ALA A 96 7.19 -0.97 -16.13
CA ALA A 96 6.23 -2.07 -16.24
C ALA A 96 4.88 -1.55 -16.69
N ASP A 97 4.09 -2.42 -17.31
CA ASP A 97 2.71 -2.11 -17.67
C ASP A 97 1.89 -1.79 -16.41
N ALA A 98 1.05 -0.77 -16.53
CA ALA A 98 0.22 -0.29 -15.44
C ALA A 98 -1.14 0.20 -15.93
N SER A 99 -2.09 0.23 -15.00
CA SER A 99 -3.39 0.88 -15.15
C SER A 99 -3.52 1.97 -14.11
N ILE A 100 -4.33 3.00 -14.39
CA ILE A 100 -4.78 3.98 -13.42
C ILE A 100 -6.22 3.68 -13.02
N VAL A 101 -6.51 3.75 -11.74
CA VAL A 101 -7.80 3.36 -11.15
C VAL A 101 -8.30 4.47 -10.25
N ASN A 102 -9.57 4.85 -10.39
CA ASN A 102 -10.27 5.66 -9.41
C ASN A 102 -10.94 4.71 -8.41
N ARG A 103 -10.42 4.64 -7.16
CA ARG A 103 -11.00 3.82 -6.09
C ARG A 103 -12.12 4.56 -5.31
N GLY A 104 -12.48 5.75 -5.79
CA GLY A 104 -13.45 6.62 -5.13
C GLY A 104 -12.84 7.47 -4.03
N HIS A 105 -12.06 6.89 -3.15
CA HIS A 105 -11.35 7.58 -2.07
C HIS A 105 -9.93 8.03 -2.45
N ASP A 106 -9.34 7.50 -3.50
CA ASP A 106 -8.05 7.91 -4.06
C ASP A 106 -7.90 7.54 -5.54
N ILE A 107 -6.86 8.06 -6.16
CA ILE A 107 -6.41 7.68 -7.50
C ILE A 107 -5.16 6.82 -7.36
N MET A 108 -5.21 5.62 -7.93
CA MET A 108 -4.16 4.60 -7.82
C MET A 108 -3.56 4.26 -9.19
N VAL A 109 -2.24 4.10 -9.25
CA VAL A 109 -1.55 3.41 -10.36
C VAL A 109 -1.25 1.99 -9.92
N ARG A 110 -1.89 1.01 -10.56
CA ARG A 110 -1.69 -0.43 -10.33
C ARG A 110 -0.71 -0.97 -11.35
N PHE A 111 0.31 -1.68 -10.91
CA PHE A 111 1.26 -2.36 -11.81
C PHE A 111 0.74 -3.75 -12.17
N ASN A 112 0.53 -3.98 -13.47
CA ASN A 112 0.05 -5.26 -14.01
C ASN A 112 1.21 -6.22 -14.31
N GLY A 113 2.43 -5.69 -14.35
CA GLY A 113 3.68 -6.41 -14.58
C GLY A 113 4.66 -6.33 -13.40
N ASP A 114 5.84 -6.87 -13.60
CA ASP A 114 6.91 -6.79 -12.60
C ASP A 114 7.62 -5.42 -12.64
N ALA A 115 7.21 -4.54 -11.76
CA ALA A 115 7.79 -3.20 -11.58
C ALA A 115 9.05 -3.19 -10.68
N GLY A 116 9.52 -4.35 -10.26
CA GLY A 116 10.68 -4.51 -9.38
C GLY A 116 10.29 -4.53 -7.90
N SER A 117 11.28 -4.40 -7.03
CA SER A 117 11.11 -4.57 -5.59
C SER A 117 11.93 -3.57 -4.78
N LEU A 118 11.52 -3.38 -3.53
CA LEU A 118 12.29 -2.80 -2.44
C LEU A 118 12.86 -3.92 -1.59
N VAL A 119 14.14 -3.85 -1.20
CA VAL A 119 14.75 -4.85 -0.32
C VAL A 119 14.92 -4.26 1.08
N ILE A 120 14.36 -4.92 2.08
CA ILE A 120 14.49 -4.57 3.49
C ILE A 120 14.99 -5.79 4.26
N ASN A 121 16.16 -5.67 4.91
CA ASN A 121 16.77 -6.76 5.67
C ASN A 121 16.86 -8.08 4.89
N GLY A 122 17.25 -8.01 3.61
CA GLY A 122 17.37 -9.16 2.73
C GLY A 122 16.05 -9.70 2.16
N THR A 123 14.91 -9.17 2.57
CA THR A 123 13.58 -9.56 2.07
C THR A 123 13.14 -8.65 0.95
N ALA A 124 12.72 -9.23 -0.18
CA ALA A 124 12.17 -8.49 -1.32
C ALA A 124 10.67 -8.22 -1.12
N TYR A 125 10.29 -6.96 -1.25
CA TYR A 125 8.91 -6.45 -1.26
C TYR A 125 8.64 -5.91 -2.66
N TYR A 126 7.79 -6.58 -3.43
CA TYR A 126 7.48 -6.25 -4.82
C TYR A 126 6.52 -5.07 -4.91
N LEU A 127 6.84 -4.09 -5.75
CA LEU A 127 5.97 -2.94 -5.97
C LEU A 127 4.65 -3.39 -6.62
N ARG A 128 3.53 -3.03 -5.99
CA ARG A 128 2.18 -3.38 -6.43
C ARG A 128 1.44 -2.20 -7.00
N GLN A 129 1.44 -1.09 -6.27
CA GLN A 129 0.66 0.08 -6.64
C GLN A 129 1.26 1.36 -6.04
N MET A 130 0.79 2.50 -6.54
CA MET A 130 1.04 3.84 -6.01
C MET A 130 -0.28 4.61 -5.95
N HIS A 131 -0.50 5.39 -4.88
CA HIS A 131 -1.69 6.23 -4.73
C HIS A 131 -1.36 7.51 -3.97
N TRP A 132 -2.26 8.49 -4.02
CA TRP A 132 -2.03 9.82 -3.47
C TRP A 132 -3.06 10.18 -2.41
N HIS A 133 -2.57 10.88 -1.39
CA HIS A 133 -3.37 11.53 -0.35
C HIS A 133 -3.18 13.03 -0.40
N SER A 134 -4.22 13.79 -0.13
CA SER A 134 -4.20 15.24 0.00
C SER A 134 -5.12 15.67 1.15
N PRO A 135 -4.57 16.40 2.17
CA PRO A 135 -3.16 16.72 2.42
C PRO A 135 -2.32 15.48 2.75
N THR A 136 -1.04 15.67 3.22
CA THR A 136 -0.23 14.54 3.68
C THR A 136 -0.87 13.84 4.86
N GLU A 137 -0.70 12.53 4.94
CA GLU A 137 -1.09 11.75 6.11
C GLU A 137 -0.07 11.89 7.24
N HIS A 138 1.23 11.73 6.94
CA HIS A 138 2.28 12.00 7.91
C HIS A 138 2.51 13.50 8.12
N THR A 139 2.93 13.83 9.34
CA THR A 139 3.46 15.16 9.68
C THR A 139 4.93 15.05 10.05
N VAL A 140 5.67 16.17 9.94
CA VAL A 140 7.05 16.26 10.40
C VAL A 140 7.15 17.42 11.36
N ASP A 141 7.47 17.16 12.63
CA ASP A 141 7.44 18.16 13.72
C ASP A 141 6.12 18.93 13.77
N GLY A 142 5.01 18.22 13.63
CA GLY A 142 3.66 18.78 13.62
C GLY A 142 3.28 19.49 12.30
N ARG A 143 4.21 19.69 11.37
CA ARG A 143 3.91 20.30 10.06
C ARG A 143 3.29 19.29 9.11
N ARG A 144 2.11 19.60 8.59
CA ARG A 144 1.44 18.90 7.51
C ARG A 144 1.78 19.56 6.16
N TYR A 145 2.06 18.75 5.15
CA TYR A 145 2.32 19.20 3.78
C TYR A 145 1.07 19.03 2.90
N ASP A 146 1.17 19.35 1.61
CA ASP A 146 0.00 19.47 0.75
C ASP A 146 -0.46 18.14 0.13
N MET A 147 0.48 17.20 -0.11
CA MET A 147 0.17 15.91 -0.73
C MET A 147 1.20 14.85 -0.31
N GLU A 148 0.77 13.59 -0.26
CA GLU A 148 1.64 12.44 -0.01
C GLU A 148 1.38 11.34 -1.04
N LEU A 149 2.46 10.80 -1.61
CA LEU A 149 2.43 9.64 -2.49
C LEU A 149 2.89 8.42 -1.71
N HIS A 150 2.12 7.34 -1.76
CA HIS A 150 2.49 6.03 -1.22
C HIS A 150 2.87 5.07 -2.34
N LEU A 151 4.04 4.43 -2.21
CA LEU A 151 4.43 3.28 -3.03
C LEU A 151 4.26 2.02 -2.18
N VAL A 152 3.29 1.21 -2.51
CA VAL A 152 2.91 0.02 -1.73
C VAL A 152 3.57 -1.22 -2.30
N HIS A 153 4.27 -1.95 -1.45
CA HIS A 153 5.01 -3.16 -1.80
C HIS A 153 4.56 -4.32 -0.94
N GLN A 154 4.57 -5.52 -1.51
CA GLN A 154 4.22 -6.75 -0.79
C GLN A 154 5.20 -7.87 -1.07
N THR A 155 5.48 -8.68 -0.06
CA THR A 155 6.15 -9.98 -0.24
C THR A 155 5.16 -11.01 -0.81
N LEU A 156 5.68 -12.18 -1.22
CA LEU A 156 4.84 -13.31 -1.60
C LEU A 156 3.99 -13.86 -0.44
N ALA A 157 4.37 -13.54 0.81
CA ALA A 157 3.60 -13.88 2.02
C ALA A 157 2.71 -12.72 2.50
N ASN A 158 2.40 -11.75 1.61
CA ASN A 158 1.53 -10.59 1.85
C ASN A 158 1.98 -9.66 3.01
N LYS A 159 3.26 -9.65 3.38
CA LYS A 159 3.79 -8.63 4.27
C LYS A 159 3.97 -7.34 3.49
N THR A 160 3.56 -6.22 4.07
CA THR A 160 3.54 -4.91 3.39
C THR A 160 4.67 -4.00 3.84
N ALA A 161 5.24 -3.27 2.90
CA ALA A 161 6.14 -2.15 3.12
C ALA A 161 5.72 -0.97 2.23
N VAL A 162 5.68 0.24 2.79
CA VAL A 162 5.27 1.44 2.08
C VAL A 162 6.38 2.49 2.10
N ILE A 163 6.60 3.14 0.95
CA ILE A 163 7.42 4.35 0.88
C ILE A 163 6.46 5.54 0.75
N GLY A 164 6.51 6.46 1.72
CA GLY A 164 5.81 7.75 1.68
C GLY A 164 6.72 8.86 1.14
N ILE A 165 6.20 9.67 0.23
CA ILE A 165 6.89 10.83 -0.36
C ILE A 165 6.01 12.05 -0.18
N LEU A 166 6.54 13.05 0.54
CA LEU A 166 5.83 14.28 0.88
C LEU A 166 6.01 15.32 -0.24
N TYR A 167 4.95 16.10 -0.48
CA TYR A 167 4.95 17.19 -1.46
C TYR A 167 4.41 18.47 -0.83
N GLU A 168 4.96 19.60 -1.28
CA GLU A 168 4.42 20.93 -1.05
C GLU A 168 4.11 21.62 -2.39
N ILE A 169 3.20 22.58 -2.36
CA ILE A 169 2.85 23.34 -3.56
C ILE A 169 4.08 24.08 -4.09
N GLY A 170 4.32 23.96 -5.39
CA GLY A 170 5.47 24.56 -6.06
C GLY A 170 5.48 24.24 -7.56
N GLY A 171 6.63 23.86 -8.08
CA GLY A 171 6.78 23.42 -9.46
C GLY A 171 6.05 22.10 -9.75
N GLU A 172 5.67 21.90 -11.00
CA GLU A 172 5.00 20.67 -11.46
C GLU A 172 5.83 19.41 -11.18
N ASP A 173 5.15 18.33 -10.85
CA ASP A 173 5.73 17.00 -10.79
C ASP A 173 5.66 16.34 -12.19
N PRO A 174 6.81 16.06 -12.84
CA PRO A 174 6.81 15.51 -14.20
C PRO A 174 6.25 14.09 -14.30
N PHE A 175 6.23 13.34 -13.17
CA PHE A 175 5.63 12.02 -13.15
C PHE A 175 4.11 12.14 -13.17
N LEU A 176 3.55 13.00 -12.34
CA LEU A 176 2.12 13.25 -12.28
C LEU A 176 1.62 13.91 -13.58
N GLN A 177 2.40 14.84 -14.17
CA GLN A 177 2.09 15.45 -15.45
C GLN A 177 1.86 14.41 -16.56
N ALA A 178 2.66 13.34 -16.59
CA ALA A 178 2.46 12.26 -17.57
C ALA A 178 1.17 11.46 -17.34
N LEU A 179 0.58 11.52 -16.15
CA LEU A 179 -0.65 10.81 -15.78
C LEU A 179 -1.92 11.68 -15.94
N GLU A 180 -1.80 13.00 -16.01
CA GLU A 180 -2.94 13.94 -16.09
C GLU A 180 -4.00 13.54 -17.15
N PRO A 181 -3.63 13.18 -18.41
CA PRO A 181 -4.63 12.82 -19.42
C PRO A 181 -5.43 11.57 -19.04
N PHE A 182 -4.86 10.69 -18.22
CA PHE A 182 -5.52 9.46 -17.78
C PHE A 182 -6.40 9.74 -16.56
N ILE A 183 -5.94 10.60 -15.62
CA ILE A 183 -6.72 11.02 -14.46
C ILE A 183 -8.03 11.67 -14.92
N HIS A 184 -7.98 12.57 -15.89
CA HIS A 184 -9.19 13.17 -16.49
C HIS A 184 -10.20 12.15 -17.05
N ARG A 185 -9.73 11.01 -17.57
CA ARG A 185 -10.64 9.99 -18.12
C ARG A 185 -11.34 9.14 -17.06
N ILE A 186 -10.79 9.06 -15.87
CA ILE A 186 -11.35 8.29 -14.74
C ILE A 186 -11.98 9.18 -13.67
N ALA A 187 -11.91 10.51 -13.82
CA ALA A 187 -12.48 11.46 -12.87
C ALA A 187 -13.99 11.20 -12.68
N ASP A 188 -14.47 11.32 -11.44
CA ASP A 188 -15.87 11.09 -11.02
C ASP A 188 -16.44 9.73 -11.44
N ARG A 189 -15.59 8.75 -11.67
CA ARG A 189 -16.00 7.41 -12.11
C ARG A 189 -15.37 6.36 -11.22
N LYS A 190 -15.98 6.15 -10.08
CA LYS A 190 -15.57 5.08 -9.15
C LYS A 190 -15.41 3.75 -9.88
N ASP A 191 -14.40 2.99 -9.46
CA ASP A 191 -14.00 1.69 -10.02
C ASP A 191 -13.62 1.75 -11.52
N ARG A 192 -13.50 2.96 -12.08
CA ARG A 192 -13.01 3.11 -13.45
C ARG A 192 -11.51 2.85 -13.49
N GLU A 193 -11.14 1.91 -14.35
CA GLU A 193 -9.75 1.56 -14.66
C GLU A 193 -9.43 1.86 -16.12
N GLU A 194 -8.28 2.49 -16.37
CA GLU A 194 -7.77 2.78 -17.70
C GLU A 194 -6.31 2.32 -17.83
N PRO A 195 -5.93 1.62 -18.92
CA PRO A 195 -4.53 1.29 -19.15
C PRO A 195 -3.74 2.57 -19.44
N VAL A 196 -2.61 2.75 -18.76
CA VAL A 196 -1.67 3.86 -18.99
C VAL A 196 -0.43 3.43 -19.76
N GLY A 197 -0.31 2.14 -20.09
CA GLY A 197 0.87 1.57 -20.72
C GLY A 197 2.04 1.44 -19.73
N VAL A 198 3.25 1.62 -20.24
CA VAL A 198 4.47 1.41 -19.44
C VAL A 198 4.75 2.61 -18.54
N VAL A 199 4.77 2.36 -17.23
CA VAL A 199 5.11 3.35 -16.21
C VAL A 199 6.44 3.02 -15.56
N ASP A 200 7.32 4.03 -15.40
CA ASP A 200 8.61 3.89 -14.71
C ASP A 200 8.52 4.42 -13.27
N PRO A 201 8.44 3.55 -12.25
CA PRO A 201 8.29 3.95 -10.85
C PRO A 201 9.49 4.72 -10.30
N ARG A 202 10.66 4.66 -10.94
CA ARG A 202 11.85 5.42 -10.54
C ARG A 202 11.60 6.93 -10.64
N ARG A 203 10.74 7.37 -11.57
CA ARG A 203 10.36 8.77 -11.75
C ARG A 203 9.51 9.29 -10.59
N ALA A 204 8.60 8.46 -10.07
CA ALA A 204 7.77 8.77 -8.92
C ALA A 204 8.61 8.86 -7.64
N ARG A 205 9.49 7.88 -7.39
CA ARG A 205 10.31 7.84 -6.18
C ARG A 205 11.36 8.95 -6.11
N GLY A 206 11.97 9.31 -7.23
CA GLY A 206 13.08 10.24 -7.27
C GLY A 206 14.34 9.73 -6.52
N ARG A 207 15.29 10.64 -6.27
CA ARG A 207 16.53 10.36 -5.51
C ARG A 207 16.35 10.83 -4.07
N ALA A 208 16.41 9.92 -3.11
CA ALA A 208 16.36 10.23 -1.70
C ALA A 208 17.34 9.35 -0.92
N SER A 209 18.10 9.98 -0.04
CA SER A 209 19.11 9.29 0.79
C SER A 209 18.80 9.37 2.28
N VAL A 210 17.92 10.28 2.72
CA VAL A 210 17.51 10.43 4.12
C VAL A 210 16.06 10.04 4.24
N TYR A 211 15.75 9.17 5.19
CA TYR A 211 14.39 8.70 5.39
C TYR A 211 14.13 8.29 6.85
N TYR A 212 12.87 8.38 7.26
CA TYR A 212 12.36 7.83 8.50
C TYR A 212 11.91 6.38 8.28
N ARG A 213 12.05 5.54 9.33
CA ARG A 213 11.59 4.15 9.34
C ARG A 213 10.87 3.86 10.65
N TYR A 214 9.66 3.28 10.57
CA TYR A 214 8.91 2.81 11.73
C TYR A 214 7.99 1.64 11.36
N MET A 215 7.48 0.94 12.37
CA MET A 215 6.46 -0.09 12.22
C MET A 215 5.07 0.55 12.44
N GLY A 216 4.17 0.36 11.48
CA GLY A 216 2.87 0.97 11.51
C GLY A 216 1.77 0.07 10.95
N SER A 217 0.76 0.71 10.34
CA SER A 217 -0.42 0.04 9.77
C SER A 217 -0.72 0.56 8.37
N LEU A 218 -1.70 -0.06 7.72
CA LEU A 218 -2.44 0.60 6.64
C LEU A 218 -3.15 1.84 7.20
N THR A 219 -3.33 2.86 6.37
CA THR A 219 -3.98 4.14 6.76
C THR A 219 -5.46 4.20 6.39
N THR A 220 -5.94 3.19 5.68
CA THR A 220 -7.35 2.95 5.40
C THR A 220 -7.82 1.69 6.11
N PRO A 221 -9.12 1.51 6.34
CA PRO A 221 -9.64 0.23 6.80
C PRO A 221 -9.16 -0.93 5.91
N PRO A 222 -8.82 -2.07 6.48
CA PRO A 222 -9.00 -2.50 7.88
C PRO A 222 -7.91 -2.07 8.86
N CYS A 223 -7.04 -1.13 8.54
CA CYS A 223 -5.96 -0.58 9.38
C CYS A 223 -5.00 -1.65 9.90
N THR A 224 -4.73 -2.66 9.09
CA THR A 224 -3.90 -3.82 9.45
C THR A 224 -2.51 -3.38 9.85
N GLU A 225 -2.06 -3.82 11.02
CA GLU A 225 -0.75 -3.51 11.57
C GLU A 225 0.36 -4.42 11.02
N GLY A 226 1.62 -4.07 11.27
CA GLY A 226 2.80 -4.81 10.78
C GLY A 226 3.33 -4.29 9.44
N VAL A 227 2.91 -3.11 9.01
CA VAL A 227 3.43 -2.41 7.82
C VAL A 227 4.76 -1.73 8.14
N ILE A 228 5.77 -1.97 7.30
CA ILE A 228 7.05 -1.26 7.39
C ILE A 228 6.94 0.05 6.63
N TRP A 229 6.94 1.16 7.35
CA TRP A 229 6.93 2.50 6.78
C TRP A 229 8.33 3.05 6.55
N THR A 230 8.52 3.65 5.39
CA THR A 230 9.70 4.42 5.00
C THR A 230 9.24 5.77 4.48
N VAL A 231 9.37 6.85 5.27
CA VAL A 231 8.98 8.18 4.81
C VAL A 231 10.22 8.97 4.41
N VAL A 232 10.27 9.39 3.15
CA VAL A 232 11.39 10.14 2.58
C VAL A 232 11.40 11.55 3.18
N LYS A 233 12.55 11.96 3.75
CA LYS A 233 12.65 13.28 4.39
C LYS A 233 12.58 14.44 3.41
N ARG A 234 13.09 14.26 2.19
CA ARG A 234 13.07 15.30 1.16
C ARG A 234 11.66 15.52 0.66
N VAL A 235 11.12 16.70 0.91
CA VAL A 235 9.85 17.14 0.33
C VAL A 235 10.07 17.47 -1.15
N ARG A 236 9.15 17.04 -2.00
CA ARG A 236 9.08 17.35 -3.44
C ARG A 236 8.08 18.47 -3.68
N THR A 237 7.96 18.90 -4.91
CA THR A 237 6.94 19.89 -5.30
C THR A 237 5.91 19.27 -6.23
N VAL A 238 4.69 19.80 -6.14
CA VAL A 238 3.57 19.51 -7.02
C VAL A 238 2.89 20.83 -7.35
N SER A 239 2.40 21.03 -8.57
CA SER A 239 1.63 22.23 -8.88
C SER A 239 0.26 22.21 -8.21
N LYS A 240 -0.30 23.39 -7.93
CA LYS A 240 -1.65 23.50 -7.39
C LYS A 240 -2.67 22.81 -8.31
N HIS A 241 -2.51 23.00 -9.62
CA HIS A 241 -3.36 22.34 -10.62
C HIS A 241 -3.33 20.81 -10.50
N GLN A 242 -2.14 20.21 -10.39
CA GLN A 242 -2.01 18.75 -10.27
C GLN A 242 -2.64 18.19 -9.00
N MET A 243 -2.49 18.91 -7.87
CA MET A 243 -3.13 18.53 -6.62
C MET A 243 -4.67 18.64 -6.72
N GLU A 244 -5.18 19.73 -7.30
CA GLU A 244 -6.60 19.93 -7.51
C GLU A 244 -7.19 18.86 -8.44
N LEU A 245 -6.48 18.51 -9.53
CA LEU A 245 -6.89 17.44 -10.44
C LEU A 245 -7.10 16.10 -9.72
N LEU A 246 -6.20 15.72 -8.80
CA LEU A 246 -6.36 14.50 -8.02
C LEU A 246 -7.55 14.58 -7.05
N ARG A 247 -7.77 15.74 -6.44
CA ARG A 247 -8.90 15.98 -5.53
C ARG A 247 -10.24 15.93 -6.24
N GLU A 248 -10.32 16.59 -7.39
CA GLU A 248 -11.55 16.63 -8.20
C GLU A 248 -11.85 15.28 -8.87
N ALA A 249 -10.83 14.42 -9.05
CA ALA A 249 -11.02 13.13 -9.68
C ALA A 249 -11.67 12.07 -8.77
N VAL A 250 -11.56 12.21 -7.45
CA VAL A 250 -12.18 11.31 -6.49
C VAL A 250 -13.64 11.68 -6.23
N HIS A 251 -14.35 10.84 -5.48
CA HIS A 251 -15.77 11.06 -5.16
C HIS A 251 -15.96 12.23 -4.19
N ASP A 252 -17.11 12.90 -4.29
CA ASP A 252 -17.50 14.00 -3.39
C ASP A 252 -17.37 13.58 -1.92
N GLY A 253 -16.65 14.39 -1.15
CA GLY A 253 -16.34 14.14 0.26
C GLY A 253 -15.01 13.42 0.51
N MET A 254 -14.34 12.93 -0.54
CA MET A 254 -13.04 12.25 -0.45
C MET A 254 -11.84 13.11 -0.90
N GLU A 255 -12.05 14.39 -1.23
CA GLU A 255 -11.01 15.32 -1.72
C GLU A 255 -9.91 15.57 -0.68
N LYS A 256 -10.23 15.33 0.59
CA LYS A 256 -9.29 15.36 1.72
C LYS A 256 -9.20 13.98 2.33
N ASN A 257 -8.52 13.08 1.65
CA ASN A 257 -8.42 11.67 1.97
C ASN A 257 -7.21 11.32 2.87
N ALA A 258 -6.94 12.15 3.86
CA ALA A 258 -5.87 11.92 4.82
C ALA A 258 -6.44 11.53 6.20
N ARG A 259 -6.09 10.33 6.67
CA ARG A 259 -6.41 9.90 8.04
C ARG A 259 -5.75 10.85 9.05
N PRO A 260 -6.40 11.20 10.16
CA PRO A 260 -5.75 11.92 11.26
C PRO A 260 -4.52 11.20 11.78
N VAL A 261 -3.53 11.98 12.26
CA VAL A 261 -2.31 11.45 12.90
C VAL A 261 -2.69 10.61 14.12
N GLN A 262 -2.06 9.47 14.26
CA GLN A 262 -2.25 8.50 15.32
C GLN A 262 -1.14 8.60 16.36
N ASP A 263 -1.41 8.11 17.58
CA ASP A 263 -0.44 8.08 18.64
C ASP A 263 0.77 7.20 18.28
N VAL A 264 1.97 7.72 18.51
CA VAL A 264 3.21 6.95 18.33
C VAL A 264 3.28 5.80 19.33
N ASN A 265 2.67 5.95 20.51
CA ASN A 265 2.81 5.02 21.63
C ASN A 265 4.31 4.78 21.98
N ASP A 266 4.68 3.54 22.23
CA ASP A 266 6.05 3.15 22.62
C ASP A 266 6.92 2.77 21.39
N ARG A 267 6.53 3.17 20.19
CA ARG A 267 7.26 2.80 18.96
C ARG A 267 8.52 3.61 18.77
N ASP A 268 9.57 2.91 18.33
CA ASP A 268 10.79 3.53 17.85
C ASP A 268 10.59 4.13 16.46
N ILE A 269 11.02 5.39 16.29
CA ILE A 269 11.13 6.02 14.99
C ILE A 269 12.62 6.17 14.69
N SER A 270 13.08 5.48 13.64
CA SER A 270 14.47 5.55 13.19
C SER A 270 14.63 6.54 12.05
N ILE A 271 15.78 7.21 11.97
CA ILE A 271 16.17 7.98 10.80
C ILE A 271 17.48 7.45 10.24
N PHE A 272 17.54 7.22 8.92
CA PHE A 272 18.78 7.01 8.21
C PHE A 272 19.29 8.34 7.64
N ARG A 273 20.57 8.62 7.87
CA ARG A 273 21.32 9.70 7.20
C ARG A 273 22.69 9.16 6.77
N PRO A 274 23.10 9.32 5.52
CA PRO A 274 24.43 8.94 5.09
C PRO A 274 25.50 9.75 5.85
N LYS A 275 26.71 9.20 5.97
CA LYS A 275 27.84 9.98 6.48
C LYS A 275 28.12 11.12 5.50
N PRO A 276 28.48 12.33 6.00
CA PRO A 276 29.00 13.36 5.13
C PRO A 276 30.21 12.82 4.36
N HIS A 277 30.25 13.05 3.05
CA HIS A 277 31.47 12.80 2.29
C HIS A 277 32.57 13.73 2.85
N LYS A 278 33.66 13.16 3.39
CA LYS A 278 34.85 13.94 3.65
C LYS A 278 35.46 14.22 2.26
N HIS A 279 35.36 15.46 1.80
CA HIS A 279 36.19 15.92 0.71
C HIS A 279 37.63 15.95 1.23
N TYR A 280 38.46 15.04 0.75
CA TYR A 280 39.92 15.11 0.88
C TYR A 280 40.46 15.95 -0.26
#